data_a3a9444794eb2d5736fa8699c2a4f2ec
#
_entry.id   a3a9444794eb2d5736fa8699c2a4f2ec
#
_cell.length_a   1.000
_cell.length_b   1.000
_cell.length_c   1.000
_cell.angle_alpha   90.00
_cell.angle_beta   90.00
_cell.angle_gamma   90.00
#
_symmetry.space_group_name_H-M   'P 1'
#
loop_
_entity.id
_entity.type
_entity.pdbx_description
1 polymer ?
#
loop_
_entity_poly.entity_id
_entity_poly.type
_entity_poly.pdbx_seq_one_letter_code
_entity_poly.pdbx_strand_id
1 'polypeptide(L)'
;MKRFFFLANLCAVAAMSATAADVTISKPYFRWLFNGFGFQNSEANFLRIMPEDFRDQRVLKTFREVSPSFARVYTGFADSTKEELDSFADYYDLTFRGAQTTLYAVPCAMPILPDTLDPEAYAEKVAKNLAYLVNVRTCRKIRYYCLTNELMAGERWGWFSREKKWDLYKAYNAALFHAFRRHGLDIRLLATDESSTPDKVWTGLEWVRDNMNDYVGAFCSHWYVDGRTDDLTLWQQYNDFFDRAVQFARKAANKRYILGEWGFRPAPERSTVMVDDTNYHLRQPETRGESVLAKCEIGLAAMNNGAVACVDWSFVDYPDPFVVEDGDSDEEKAWYSAGRSGWRLDGKYNKWGIFRWSSIDRDYAAYEELYAVGWLVKLFRKNATVLPCTFADPMLRGGAVFNADRSVSIALINRGSAKTVTVDCSTWQTRTDGTPSLHQPLRRIVYEAANPPLNAFNDLQAASGTVTATGGVFTVALPAKSMTFLTTDYIDRTPPAVGGVELKGGVLSWTASTGPAHVYYRVYRDGVQIASTVATRLDMKGAKGDYAVRSVDRWNNVGR
;
A
#
# COMPACT_ATOMS: atom_id res chain seq x y z
N MET A 1 8.37 33.47 78.85
CA MET A 1 9.06 33.72 77.60
C MET A 1 9.24 32.39 76.86
N LYS A 2 8.38 32.05 75.93
CA LYS A 2 8.51 30.88 75.05
C LYS A 2 8.63 31.40 73.60
N ARG A 3 9.80 31.16 72.98
CA ARG A 3 10.06 31.51 71.58
C ARG A 3 9.53 30.40 70.70
N PHE A 4 8.59 30.71 69.81
CA PHE A 4 8.18 29.86 68.71
C PHE A 4 9.10 30.08 67.51
N PHE A 5 9.77 29.04 67.03
CA PHE A 5 10.45 28.98 65.75
C PHE A 5 9.45 28.56 64.67
N PHE A 6 9.18 29.42 63.70
CA PHE A 6 8.50 29.05 62.46
C PHE A 6 9.55 28.57 61.46
N LEU A 7 9.52 27.31 61.10
CA LEU A 7 10.21 26.75 59.94
C LEU A 7 9.33 27.02 58.70
N ALA A 8 9.78 27.95 57.85
CA ALA A 8 9.21 28.12 56.52
C ALA A 8 9.80 27.06 55.58
N ASN A 9 9.03 26.06 55.23
CA ASN A 9 9.35 25.14 54.13
C ASN A 9 9.11 25.86 52.80
N LEU A 10 10.19 26.29 52.14
CA LEU A 10 10.16 26.72 50.75
C LEU A 10 10.03 25.48 49.87
N CYS A 11 8.82 25.11 49.45
CA CYS A 11 8.63 24.24 48.33
C CYS A 11 8.96 25.03 47.05
N ALA A 12 10.16 24.78 46.52
CA ALA A 12 10.49 25.20 45.17
C ALA A 12 9.67 24.33 44.17
N VAL A 13 8.54 24.86 43.79
CA VAL A 13 7.83 24.34 42.60
C VAL A 13 8.66 24.74 41.38
N ALA A 14 9.45 23.84 40.86
CA ALA A 14 10.05 24.01 39.55
C ALA A 14 8.91 24.11 38.54
N ALA A 15 8.58 25.34 38.12
CA ALA A 15 7.74 25.57 36.99
C ALA A 15 8.51 25.02 35.75
N MET A 16 8.23 23.79 35.36
CA MET A 16 8.59 23.32 34.03
C MET A 16 7.82 24.25 33.07
N SER A 17 8.53 25.18 32.43
CA SER A 17 8.01 25.88 31.25
C SER A 17 7.64 24.78 30.26
N ALA A 18 6.34 24.56 30.05
CA ALA A 18 5.86 23.67 29.02
C ALA A 18 6.32 24.27 27.68
N THR A 19 7.43 23.80 27.15
CA THR A 19 7.79 24.05 25.77
C THR A 19 6.67 23.46 24.91
N ALA A 20 6.13 24.26 24.00
CA ALA A 20 5.11 23.81 23.06
C ALA A 20 5.61 22.53 22.37
N ALA A 21 4.75 21.52 22.26
CA ALA A 21 5.11 20.28 21.58
C ALA A 21 5.35 20.53 20.09
N ASP A 22 6.36 19.85 19.53
CA ASP A 22 6.65 19.91 18.10
C ASP A 22 5.57 19.21 17.28
N VAL A 23 5.00 18.16 17.85
CA VAL A 23 3.90 17.36 17.25
C VAL A 23 2.82 17.17 18.30
N THR A 24 1.59 17.54 17.97
CA THR A 24 0.42 17.24 18.81
C THR A 24 -0.49 16.27 18.07
N ILE A 25 -0.83 15.16 18.72
CA ILE A 25 -1.77 14.18 18.21
C ILE A 25 -3.00 14.17 19.11
N SER A 26 -4.13 14.56 18.54
CA SER A 26 -5.34 14.85 19.29
C SER A 26 -6.36 13.70 19.23
N LYS A 27 -7.28 13.71 20.20
CA LYS A 27 -8.45 12.84 20.15
C LYS A 27 -9.31 13.25 18.94
N PRO A 28 -9.81 12.28 18.14
CA PRO A 28 -10.65 12.62 16.99
C PRO A 28 -12.01 13.14 17.46
N TYR A 29 -12.46 14.25 16.88
CA TYR A 29 -13.82 14.76 17.08
C TYR A 29 -14.87 13.87 16.42
N PHE A 30 -14.52 13.26 15.27
CA PHE A 30 -15.33 12.33 14.52
C PHE A 30 -14.54 11.07 14.24
N ARG A 31 -15.19 9.91 14.30
CA ARG A 31 -14.56 8.65 13.92
C ARG A 31 -14.57 8.50 12.40
N TRP A 32 -13.45 8.84 11.78
CA TRP A 32 -13.18 8.50 10.39
C TRP A 32 -12.58 7.12 10.34
N LEU A 33 -13.30 6.20 9.72
CA LEU A 33 -12.77 4.86 9.53
C LEU A 33 -11.94 4.84 8.25
N PHE A 34 -10.65 4.61 8.43
CA PHE A 34 -9.72 4.33 7.37
C PHE A 34 -9.66 2.83 7.12
N ASN A 35 -9.86 2.40 5.88
CA ASN A 35 -9.82 0.98 5.50
C ASN A 35 -8.41 0.50 5.14
N GLY A 36 -7.41 1.34 5.34
CA GLY A 36 -6.01 1.01 5.23
C GLY A 36 -5.38 1.39 3.91
N PHE A 37 -4.06 1.25 3.90
CA PHE A 37 -3.23 1.32 2.71
C PHE A 37 -3.15 -0.04 2.03
N GLY A 38 -2.82 -0.03 0.75
CA GLY A 38 -2.58 -1.22 -0.04
C GLY A 38 -1.85 -0.92 -1.32
N PHE A 39 -1.87 -1.88 -2.24
CA PHE A 39 -1.12 -1.82 -3.48
C PHE A 39 -1.98 -2.14 -4.69
N GLN A 40 -1.57 -1.64 -5.84
CA GLN A 40 -1.93 -2.23 -7.12
C GLN A 40 -1.23 -3.58 -7.25
N ASN A 41 -2.00 -4.64 -7.31
CA ASN A 41 -1.51 -6.01 -7.43
C ASN A 41 -1.66 -6.48 -8.88
N SER A 42 -0.72 -6.08 -9.73
CA SER A 42 -0.72 -6.43 -11.16
C SER A 42 -0.25 -7.85 -11.42
N GLU A 43 0.48 -8.44 -10.46
CA GLU A 43 1.01 -9.80 -10.56
C GLU A 43 -0.08 -10.88 -10.64
N ALA A 44 -1.33 -10.54 -10.37
CA ALA A 44 -2.47 -11.45 -10.58
C ALA A 44 -2.48 -12.08 -11.97
N ASN A 45 -2.04 -11.32 -12.98
CA ASN A 45 -2.00 -11.77 -14.36
C ASN A 45 -0.76 -12.61 -14.69
N PHE A 46 0.24 -12.63 -13.82
CA PHE A 46 1.56 -13.21 -14.07
C PHE A 46 1.94 -14.33 -13.11
N LEU A 47 1.14 -14.60 -12.08
CA LEU A 47 1.49 -15.55 -11.02
C LEU A 47 1.84 -16.94 -11.54
N ARG A 48 1.19 -17.37 -12.63
CA ARG A 48 1.42 -18.68 -13.24
C ARG A 48 2.80 -18.84 -13.86
N ILE A 49 3.36 -17.73 -14.37
CA ILE A 49 4.66 -17.74 -15.05
C ILE A 49 5.80 -17.31 -14.14
N MET A 50 5.50 -16.85 -12.92
CA MET A 50 6.52 -16.53 -11.94
C MET A 50 7.28 -17.78 -11.52
N PRO A 51 8.62 -17.75 -11.48
CA PRO A 51 9.40 -18.79 -10.83
C PRO A 51 8.94 -19.00 -9.38
N GLU A 52 8.86 -20.26 -8.92
CA GLU A 52 8.36 -20.57 -7.57
C GLU A 52 9.17 -19.88 -6.47
N ASP A 53 10.48 -19.78 -6.63
CA ASP A 53 11.35 -19.09 -5.68
C ASP A 53 11.01 -17.60 -5.59
N PHE A 54 10.77 -16.92 -6.71
CA PHE A 54 10.34 -15.53 -6.69
C PHE A 54 8.95 -15.37 -6.08
N ARG A 55 7.99 -16.18 -6.53
CA ARG A 55 6.63 -16.15 -5.99
C ARG A 55 6.62 -16.31 -4.46
N ASP A 56 7.28 -17.35 -3.95
CA ASP A 56 7.17 -17.74 -2.53
C ASP A 56 8.12 -16.97 -1.63
N GLN A 57 9.30 -16.57 -2.13
CA GLN A 57 10.32 -15.86 -1.34
C GLN A 57 10.20 -14.33 -1.41
N ARG A 58 9.51 -13.79 -2.43
CA ARG A 58 9.35 -12.35 -2.64
C ARG A 58 7.89 -11.92 -2.59
N VAL A 59 7.10 -12.32 -3.58
CA VAL A 59 5.72 -11.82 -3.75
C VAL A 59 4.84 -12.21 -2.56
N LEU A 60 4.62 -13.50 -2.35
CA LEU A 60 3.74 -13.98 -1.29
C LEU A 60 4.30 -13.73 0.11
N LYS A 61 5.63 -13.87 0.28
CA LYS A 61 6.30 -13.56 1.55
C LYS A 61 6.08 -12.10 1.94
N THR A 62 6.38 -11.18 1.04
CA THR A 62 6.24 -9.74 1.31
C THR A 62 4.77 -9.36 1.47
N PHE A 63 3.87 -9.89 0.65
CA PHE A 63 2.44 -9.64 0.81
C PHE A 63 1.94 -10.05 2.20
N ARG A 64 2.32 -11.24 2.69
CA ARG A 64 1.95 -11.70 4.03
C ARG A 64 2.60 -10.89 5.15
N GLU A 65 3.84 -10.44 4.94
CA GLU A 65 4.57 -9.63 5.93
C GLU A 65 3.95 -8.24 6.11
N VAL A 66 3.63 -7.54 5.01
CA VAL A 66 3.02 -6.21 5.05
C VAL A 66 1.51 -6.27 5.30
N SER A 67 0.85 -7.36 4.90
CA SER A 67 -0.58 -7.62 5.12
C SER A 67 -1.49 -6.44 4.72
N PRO A 68 -1.52 -6.04 3.45
CA PRO A 68 -2.26 -4.87 3.00
C PRO A 68 -3.75 -4.99 3.30
N SER A 69 -4.35 -3.90 3.74
CA SER A 69 -5.78 -3.85 4.08
C SER A 69 -6.68 -3.58 2.88
N PHE A 70 -6.09 -3.06 1.81
CA PHE A 70 -6.77 -2.74 0.56
C PHE A 70 -5.89 -3.16 -0.62
N ALA A 71 -6.48 -3.56 -1.73
CA ALA A 71 -5.73 -3.88 -2.94
C ALA A 71 -6.58 -3.61 -4.18
N ARG A 72 -5.93 -3.18 -5.23
CA ARG A 72 -6.50 -3.00 -6.56
C ARG A 72 -5.94 -4.07 -7.50
N VAL A 73 -6.77 -4.64 -8.33
CA VAL A 73 -6.37 -5.67 -9.30
C VAL A 73 -6.87 -5.31 -10.70
N TYR A 74 -6.02 -5.51 -11.68
CA TYR A 74 -6.42 -5.33 -13.06
C TYR A 74 -7.13 -6.58 -13.59
N THR A 75 -8.45 -6.45 -13.75
CA THR A 75 -9.27 -7.47 -14.40
C THR A 75 -10.65 -6.92 -14.75
N GLY A 76 -11.03 -7.01 -16.01
CA GLY A 76 -12.32 -6.49 -16.49
C GLY A 76 -13.48 -7.47 -16.33
N PHE A 77 -13.19 -8.76 -16.25
CA PHE A 77 -14.15 -9.87 -16.16
C PHE A 77 -15.16 -10.03 -17.30
N ALA A 78 -15.34 -9.06 -18.19
CA ALA A 78 -16.37 -9.13 -19.23
C ALA A 78 -16.18 -10.30 -20.22
N ASP A 79 -14.96 -10.46 -20.70
CA ASP A 79 -14.61 -11.47 -21.69
C ASP A 79 -13.70 -12.57 -21.13
N SER A 80 -13.63 -12.68 -19.80
CA SER A 80 -12.81 -13.71 -19.14
C SER A 80 -13.39 -15.09 -19.39
N THR A 81 -12.53 -15.99 -19.85
CA THR A 81 -12.83 -17.41 -19.94
C THR A 81 -12.94 -18.03 -18.54
N LYS A 82 -13.52 -19.23 -18.45
CA LYS A 82 -13.59 -19.95 -17.17
C LYS A 82 -12.19 -20.23 -16.62
N GLU A 83 -11.21 -20.52 -17.47
CA GLU A 83 -9.83 -20.80 -17.08
C GLU A 83 -9.15 -19.56 -16.48
N GLU A 84 -9.39 -18.38 -17.05
CA GLU A 84 -8.87 -17.11 -16.50
C GLU A 84 -9.52 -16.78 -15.16
N LEU A 85 -10.82 -17.00 -15.01
CA LEU A 85 -11.53 -16.84 -13.73
C LEU A 85 -11.00 -17.82 -12.67
N ASP A 86 -10.76 -19.07 -13.03
CA ASP A 86 -10.18 -20.06 -12.13
C ASP A 86 -8.74 -19.67 -11.76
N SER A 87 -7.96 -19.17 -12.71
CA SER A 87 -6.62 -18.64 -12.43
C SER A 87 -6.63 -17.48 -11.47
N PHE A 88 -7.55 -16.55 -11.66
CA PHE A 88 -7.72 -15.44 -10.71
C PHE A 88 -8.13 -15.94 -9.33
N ALA A 89 -9.01 -16.93 -9.25
CA ALA A 89 -9.42 -17.52 -7.97
C ALA A 89 -8.25 -18.25 -7.27
N ASP A 90 -7.38 -18.93 -8.00
CA ASP A 90 -6.17 -19.54 -7.45
C ASP A 90 -5.18 -18.49 -6.93
N TYR A 91 -4.99 -17.41 -7.66
CA TYR A 91 -4.23 -16.26 -7.18
C TYR A 91 -4.86 -15.65 -5.92
N TYR A 92 -6.17 -15.46 -5.90
CA TYR A 92 -6.91 -14.97 -4.73
C TYR A 92 -6.70 -15.88 -3.52
N ASP A 93 -6.70 -17.20 -3.72
CA ASP A 93 -6.50 -18.16 -2.64
C ASP A 93 -5.10 -18.07 -2.03
N LEU A 94 -4.09 -17.94 -2.86
CA LEU A 94 -2.70 -17.80 -2.42
C LEU A 94 -2.43 -16.49 -1.70
N THR A 95 -3.03 -15.40 -2.17
CA THR A 95 -2.68 -14.04 -1.75
C THR A 95 -3.67 -13.47 -0.75
N PHE A 96 -4.96 -13.49 -1.05
CA PHE A 96 -5.97 -12.72 -0.32
C PHE A 96 -6.81 -13.52 0.65
N ARG A 97 -7.02 -14.83 0.46
CA ARG A 97 -7.98 -15.60 1.26
C ARG A 97 -7.74 -15.47 2.76
N GLY A 98 -6.50 -15.59 3.22
CA GLY A 98 -6.11 -15.46 4.63
C GLY A 98 -5.93 -14.02 5.12
N ALA A 99 -5.89 -13.03 4.25
CA ALA A 99 -5.62 -11.64 4.60
C ALA A 99 -6.89 -10.85 4.96
N GLN A 100 -6.75 -9.66 5.56
CA GLN A 100 -7.87 -8.74 5.84
C GLN A 100 -8.15 -7.76 4.69
N THR A 101 -7.62 -8.04 3.51
CA THR A 101 -7.62 -7.17 2.33
C THR A 101 -9.03 -7.01 1.75
N THR A 102 -9.40 -5.80 1.41
CA THR A 102 -10.58 -5.49 0.56
C THR A 102 -10.10 -5.30 -0.87
N LEU A 103 -10.77 -5.91 -1.84
CA LEU A 103 -10.40 -5.83 -3.25
C LEU A 103 -11.25 -4.83 -4.04
N TYR A 104 -10.58 -4.13 -4.90
CA TYR A 104 -11.09 -3.26 -5.93
C TYR A 104 -10.61 -3.77 -7.29
N ALA A 105 -11.54 -4.09 -8.18
CA ALA A 105 -11.24 -4.59 -9.52
C ALA A 105 -11.51 -3.53 -10.58
N VAL A 106 -10.64 -3.43 -11.57
CA VAL A 106 -10.75 -2.51 -12.69
C VAL A 106 -10.10 -3.11 -13.94
N PRO A 107 -10.62 -2.88 -15.16
CA PRO A 107 -9.93 -3.25 -16.38
C PRO A 107 -8.59 -2.52 -16.53
N CYS A 108 -7.53 -3.23 -16.90
CA CYS A 108 -6.21 -2.62 -17.14
C CYS A 108 -6.21 -1.69 -18.35
N ALA A 109 -6.78 -2.15 -19.43
CA ALA A 109 -7.05 -1.30 -20.58
C ALA A 109 -8.51 -0.92 -20.55
N MET A 110 -8.80 0.35 -20.81
CA MET A 110 -10.17 0.67 -21.23
C MET A 110 -10.50 -0.28 -22.38
N PRO A 111 -11.49 -1.17 -22.23
CA PRO A 111 -12.04 -1.73 -23.41
C PRO A 111 -12.43 -0.50 -24.25
N ILE A 112 -11.94 -0.40 -25.47
CA ILE A 112 -12.61 0.44 -26.46
C ILE A 112 -13.97 -0.23 -26.57
N LEU A 113 -14.91 0.26 -25.74
CA LEU A 113 -16.26 -0.27 -25.77
C LEU A 113 -16.80 0.14 -27.14
N PRO A 114 -16.95 -0.78 -28.08
CA PRO A 114 -17.44 -0.43 -29.39
C PRO A 114 -18.84 0.18 -29.20
N ASP A 115 -19.15 1.20 -29.96
CA ASP A 115 -20.48 1.84 -29.96
C ASP A 115 -21.62 0.83 -30.18
N THR A 116 -21.28 -0.31 -30.73
CA THR A 116 -22.17 -1.44 -31.01
C THR A 116 -22.37 -2.40 -29.86
N LEU A 117 -21.61 -2.27 -28.73
CA LEU A 117 -21.78 -3.16 -27.59
C LEU A 117 -22.93 -2.67 -26.71
N ASP A 118 -23.92 -3.52 -26.51
CA ASP A 118 -25.04 -3.24 -25.63
C ASP A 118 -24.58 -3.19 -24.16
N PRO A 119 -24.79 -2.06 -23.43
CA PRO A 119 -24.44 -1.94 -22.01
C PRO A 119 -25.02 -3.05 -21.13
N GLU A 120 -26.26 -3.48 -21.38
CA GLU A 120 -26.90 -4.57 -20.58
C GLU A 120 -26.21 -5.90 -20.83
N ALA A 121 -25.88 -6.22 -22.09
CA ALA A 121 -25.16 -7.46 -22.43
C ALA A 121 -23.75 -7.48 -21.81
N TYR A 122 -23.04 -6.37 -21.82
CA TYR A 122 -21.74 -6.23 -21.16
C TYR A 122 -21.86 -6.44 -19.63
N ALA A 123 -22.78 -5.72 -19.00
CA ALA A 123 -22.98 -5.77 -17.57
C ALA A 123 -23.38 -7.16 -17.08
N GLU A 124 -24.18 -7.87 -17.85
CA GLU A 124 -24.59 -9.25 -17.55
C GLU A 124 -23.39 -10.21 -17.59
N LYS A 125 -22.50 -10.08 -18.59
CA LYS A 125 -21.25 -10.85 -18.65
C LYS A 125 -20.38 -10.61 -17.41
N VAL A 126 -20.11 -9.35 -17.07
CA VAL A 126 -19.32 -8.98 -15.86
C VAL A 126 -19.96 -9.54 -14.60
N ALA A 127 -21.28 -9.34 -14.43
CA ALA A 127 -22.00 -9.78 -13.23
C ALA A 127 -22.00 -11.32 -13.10
N LYS A 128 -22.19 -12.06 -14.18
CA LYS A 128 -22.13 -13.52 -14.21
C LYS A 128 -20.76 -14.04 -13.79
N ASN A 129 -19.69 -13.45 -14.33
CA ASN A 129 -18.32 -13.86 -14.03
C ASN A 129 -17.94 -13.49 -12.59
N LEU A 130 -18.34 -12.31 -12.10
CA LEU A 130 -18.18 -11.95 -10.69
C LEU A 130 -19.00 -12.85 -9.75
N ALA A 131 -20.22 -13.22 -10.13
CA ALA A 131 -21.04 -14.16 -9.35
C ALA A 131 -20.38 -15.55 -9.27
N TYR A 132 -19.77 -16.03 -10.35
CA TYR A 132 -18.96 -17.24 -10.31
C TYR A 132 -17.80 -17.11 -9.31
N LEU A 133 -17.03 -16.04 -9.38
CA LEU A 133 -15.92 -15.82 -8.46
C LEU A 133 -16.39 -15.69 -6.99
N VAL A 134 -17.43 -14.92 -6.72
CA VAL A 134 -17.89 -14.63 -5.36
C VAL A 134 -18.64 -15.79 -4.73
N ASN A 135 -19.55 -16.42 -5.49
CA ASN A 135 -20.47 -17.42 -4.95
C ASN A 135 -19.95 -18.84 -5.11
N VAL A 136 -19.26 -19.18 -6.22
CA VAL A 136 -18.72 -20.52 -6.47
C VAL A 136 -17.28 -20.63 -5.95
N ARG A 137 -16.40 -19.72 -6.35
CA ARG A 137 -14.99 -19.71 -5.94
C ARG A 137 -14.74 -19.01 -4.60
N THR A 138 -15.78 -18.43 -3.98
CA THR A 138 -15.76 -17.78 -2.66
C THR A 138 -14.80 -16.59 -2.53
N CYS A 139 -14.56 -15.86 -3.62
CA CYS A 139 -13.71 -14.66 -3.66
C CYS A 139 -14.44 -13.42 -3.05
N ARG A 140 -14.93 -13.55 -1.81
CA ARG A 140 -15.85 -12.60 -1.17
C ARG A 140 -15.24 -11.26 -0.77
N LYS A 141 -13.94 -11.05 -0.99
CA LYS A 141 -13.26 -9.78 -0.68
C LYS A 141 -13.33 -8.76 -1.81
N ILE A 142 -13.81 -9.14 -2.99
CA ILE A 142 -14.12 -8.22 -4.08
C ILE A 142 -15.31 -7.38 -3.64
N ARG A 143 -15.10 -6.09 -3.38
CA ARG A 143 -16.11 -5.16 -2.84
C ARG A 143 -16.34 -3.95 -3.71
N TYR A 144 -15.41 -3.68 -4.62
CA TYR A 144 -15.51 -2.56 -5.54
C TYR A 144 -15.16 -2.99 -6.95
N TYR A 145 -15.80 -2.34 -7.91
CA TYR A 145 -15.55 -2.47 -9.33
C TYR A 145 -15.57 -1.09 -9.98
N CYS A 146 -14.60 -0.78 -10.81
CA CYS A 146 -14.62 0.39 -11.67
C CYS A 146 -14.70 -0.03 -13.13
N LEU A 147 -15.48 0.67 -13.92
CA LEU A 147 -15.62 0.37 -15.34
C LEU A 147 -14.36 0.73 -16.14
N THR A 148 -13.65 1.76 -15.69
CA THR A 148 -12.55 2.36 -16.46
C THR A 148 -11.38 2.71 -15.55
N ASN A 149 -10.18 2.65 -16.10
CA ASN A 149 -8.97 3.23 -15.53
C ASN A 149 -8.68 4.54 -16.26
N GLU A 150 -8.54 5.68 -15.52
CA GLU A 150 -8.17 7.00 -16.04
C GLU A 150 -9.00 7.46 -17.25
N LEU A 151 -10.30 7.62 -17.04
CA LEU A 151 -11.29 7.93 -18.07
C LEU A 151 -10.89 9.08 -19.01
N MET A 152 -10.21 10.10 -18.51
CA MET A 152 -9.84 11.31 -19.23
C MET A 152 -8.32 11.46 -19.49
N ALA A 153 -7.53 10.45 -19.17
CA ALA A 153 -6.09 10.51 -19.34
C ALA A 153 -5.66 10.26 -20.78
N GLY A 154 -4.95 11.23 -21.37
CA GLY A 154 -4.32 11.10 -22.66
C GLY A 154 -5.24 10.77 -23.83
N GLU A 155 -4.69 10.65 -25.03
CA GLU A 155 -5.46 10.31 -26.23
C GLU A 155 -5.99 8.88 -26.22
N ARG A 156 -5.19 7.96 -25.73
CA ARG A 156 -5.52 6.52 -25.68
C ARG A 156 -6.61 6.21 -24.65
N TRP A 157 -6.59 6.90 -23.51
CA TRP A 157 -7.47 6.64 -22.37
C TRP A 157 -8.67 7.61 -22.32
N GLY A 158 -8.56 8.77 -22.99
CA GLY A 158 -9.58 9.80 -22.99
C GLY A 158 -10.73 9.59 -23.98
N TRP A 159 -10.92 8.37 -24.49
CA TRP A 159 -11.91 8.09 -25.52
C TRP A 159 -13.34 8.52 -25.13
N PHE A 160 -13.78 8.22 -23.93
CA PHE A 160 -15.11 8.61 -23.47
C PHE A 160 -15.30 10.12 -23.40
N SER A 161 -14.33 10.86 -22.85
CA SER A 161 -14.44 12.31 -22.69
C SER A 161 -14.18 13.06 -23.99
N ARG A 162 -13.18 12.62 -24.78
CA ARG A 162 -12.83 13.26 -26.06
C ARG A 162 -13.98 13.21 -27.05
N GLU A 163 -14.66 12.09 -27.16
CA GLU A 163 -15.83 11.93 -28.01
C GLU A 163 -17.14 12.29 -27.31
N LYS A 164 -17.05 12.87 -26.09
CA LYS A 164 -18.22 13.23 -25.26
C LYS A 164 -19.19 12.07 -25.04
N LYS A 165 -18.69 10.86 -24.85
CA LYS A 165 -19.50 9.65 -24.63
C LYS A 165 -19.91 9.46 -23.18
N TRP A 166 -20.15 10.54 -22.46
CA TRP A 166 -20.59 10.52 -21.07
C TRP A 166 -21.90 9.76 -20.85
N ASP A 167 -22.85 9.89 -21.79
CA ASP A 167 -24.12 9.16 -21.68
C ASP A 167 -23.91 7.65 -21.81
N LEU A 168 -22.99 7.23 -22.67
CA LEU A 168 -22.60 5.83 -22.80
C LEU A 168 -21.93 5.33 -21.51
N TYR A 169 -21.01 6.10 -20.93
CA TYR A 169 -20.38 5.79 -19.64
C TYR A 169 -21.41 5.63 -18.54
N LYS A 170 -22.42 6.52 -18.47
CA LYS A 170 -23.55 6.41 -17.56
C LYS A 170 -24.35 5.14 -17.81
N ALA A 171 -24.67 4.83 -19.06
CA ALA A 171 -25.47 3.65 -19.41
C ALA A 171 -24.77 2.35 -18.96
N TYR A 172 -23.47 2.21 -19.17
CA TYR A 172 -22.70 1.06 -18.71
C TYR A 172 -22.68 0.95 -17.19
N ASN A 173 -22.46 2.05 -16.46
CA ASN A 173 -22.46 2.02 -15.00
C ASN A 173 -23.85 1.72 -14.42
N ALA A 174 -24.93 2.24 -15.03
CA ALA A 174 -26.30 1.92 -14.64
C ALA A 174 -26.60 0.44 -14.85
N ALA A 175 -26.24 -0.10 -16.01
CA ALA A 175 -26.40 -1.53 -16.32
C ALA A 175 -25.64 -2.43 -15.35
N LEU A 176 -24.36 -2.11 -15.05
CA LEU A 176 -23.54 -2.83 -14.06
C LEU A 176 -24.20 -2.79 -12.67
N PHE A 177 -24.67 -1.62 -12.22
CA PHE A 177 -25.32 -1.47 -10.93
C PHE A 177 -26.56 -2.36 -10.81
N HIS A 178 -27.39 -2.42 -11.85
CA HIS A 178 -28.59 -3.25 -11.88
C HIS A 178 -28.25 -4.74 -12.00
N ALA A 179 -27.25 -5.10 -12.84
CA ALA A 179 -26.80 -6.48 -13.00
C ALA A 179 -26.22 -7.04 -11.68
N PHE A 180 -25.38 -6.28 -10.97
CA PHE A 180 -24.84 -6.71 -9.68
C PHE A 180 -25.96 -7.01 -8.66
N ARG A 181 -27.00 -6.20 -8.61
CA ARG A 181 -28.18 -6.43 -7.76
C ARG A 181 -28.95 -7.67 -8.17
N ARG A 182 -29.20 -7.87 -9.47
CA ARG A 182 -29.87 -9.08 -9.98
C ARG A 182 -29.11 -10.36 -9.59
N HIS A 183 -27.79 -10.31 -9.60
CA HIS A 183 -26.91 -11.44 -9.24
C HIS A 183 -26.60 -11.54 -7.73
N GLY A 184 -27.20 -10.68 -6.87
CA GLY A 184 -27.00 -10.69 -5.43
C GLY A 184 -25.56 -10.34 -5.00
N LEU A 185 -24.84 -9.55 -5.79
CA LEU A 185 -23.46 -9.13 -5.53
C LEU A 185 -23.43 -7.87 -4.65
N ASP A 186 -22.77 -7.96 -3.50
CA ASP A 186 -22.45 -6.79 -2.65
C ASP A 186 -21.14 -6.13 -3.13
N ILE A 187 -21.16 -5.68 -4.38
CA ILE A 187 -20.06 -4.98 -5.06
C ILE A 187 -20.53 -3.58 -5.41
N ARG A 188 -19.73 -2.57 -5.06
CA ARG A 188 -20.03 -1.16 -5.30
C ARG A 188 -19.23 -0.64 -6.46
N LEU A 189 -19.86 0.18 -7.31
CA LEU A 189 -19.17 0.84 -8.40
C LEU A 189 -18.33 2.01 -7.88
N LEU A 190 -17.15 2.17 -8.43
CA LEU A 190 -16.29 3.35 -8.26
C LEU A 190 -16.34 4.21 -9.53
N ALA A 191 -16.16 5.50 -9.39
CA ALA A 191 -15.98 6.45 -10.47
C ALA A 191 -15.22 7.70 -9.96
N THR A 192 -14.40 8.35 -10.77
CA THR A 192 -14.10 8.02 -12.18
C THR A 192 -12.81 7.21 -12.34
N ASP A 193 -12.05 6.97 -11.27
CA ASP A 193 -10.69 6.42 -11.29
C ASP A 193 -9.77 7.27 -12.18
N GLU A 194 -9.86 8.60 -12.00
CA GLU A 194 -9.32 9.59 -12.92
C GLU A 194 -7.85 9.89 -12.64
N SER A 195 -7.16 10.31 -13.69
CA SER A 195 -5.74 10.61 -13.61
C SER A 195 -5.42 11.92 -12.87
N SER A 196 -4.15 12.09 -12.56
CA SER A 196 -3.55 13.01 -11.61
C SER A 196 -3.64 14.52 -11.88
N THR A 197 -4.26 14.97 -12.97
CA THR A 197 -4.42 16.42 -13.16
C THR A 197 -5.69 16.90 -12.46
N PRO A 198 -5.59 17.90 -11.57
CA PRO A 198 -6.74 18.37 -10.78
C PRO A 198 -7.97 18.70 -11.63
N ASP A 199 -7.79 19.38 -12.76
CA ASP A 199 -8.91 19.78 -13.61
C ASP A 199 -9.69 18.59 -14.16
N LYS A 200 -8.99 17.52 -14.58
CA LYS A 200 -9.64 16.30 -15.06
C LYS A 200 -10.37 15.59 -13.94
N VAL A 201 -9.74 15.49 -12.77
CA VAL A 201 -10.37 14.91 -11.59
C VAL A 201 -11.67 15.65 -11.25
N TRP A 202 -11.65 16.97 -11.19
CA TRP A 202 -12.84 17.76 -10.88
C TRP A 202 -13.93 17.63 -11.94
N THR A 203 -13.58 17.71 -13.22
CA THR A 203 -14.53 17.51 -14.33
C THR A 203 -15.23 16.15 -14.19
N GLY A 204 -14.49 15.08 -13.92
CA GLY A 204 -15.05 13.75 -13.75
C GLY A 204 -15.94 13.62 -12.51
N LEU A 205 -15.47 14.08 -11.36
CA LEU A 205 -16.22 13.98 -10.09
C LEU A 205 -17.52 14.80 -10.13
N GLU A 206 -17.49 16.02 -10.67
CA GLU A 206 -18.66 16.88 -10.79
C GLU A 206 -19.69 16.26 -11.75
N TRP A 207 -19.24 15.76 -12.90
CA TRP A 207 -20.14 15.12 -13.83
C TRP A 207 -20.82 13.88 -13.23
N VAL A 208 -20.06 13.02 -12.52
CA VAL A 208 -20.60 11.83 -11.88
C VAL A 208 -21.60 12.18 -10.80
N ARG A 209 -21.33 13.19 -9.96
CA ARG A 209 -22.28 13.67 -8.97
C ARG A 209 -23.62 14.05 -9.61
N ASP A 210 -23.56 14.78 -10.70
CA ASP A 210 -24.76 15.38 -11.32
C ASP A 210 -25.56 14.38 -12.16
N ASN A 211 -24.89 13.34 -12.69
CA ASN A 211 -25.51 12.47 -13.69
C ASN A 211 -25.66 11.00 -13.25
N MET A 212 -24.84 10.49 -12.30
CA MET A 212 -24.84 9.06 -11.97
C MET A 212 -24.58 8.75 -10.48
N ASN A 213 -24.80 9.72 -9.60
CA ASN A 213 -24.57 9.56 -8.18
C ASN A 213 -25.29 8.36 -7.56
N ASP A 214 -26.47 8.01 -8.05
CA ASP A 214 -27.28 6.88 -7.54
C ASP A 214 -26.65 5.51 -7.81
N TYR A 215 -25.81 5.41 -8.82
CA TYR A 215 -25.16 4.17 -9.22
C TYR A 215 -23.79 3.97 -8.55
N VAL A 216 -23.14 5.04 -8.12
CA VAL A 216 -21.76 5.02 -7.60
C VAL A 216 -21.74 4.80 -6.08
N GLY A 217 -20.88 3.90 -5.61
CA GLY A 217 -20.68 3.62 -4.19
C GLY A 217 -19.61 4.49 -3.53
N ALA A 218 -18.60 4.90 -4.28
CA ALA A 218 -17.56 5.83 -3.84
C ALA A 218 -16.92 6.55 -5.04
N PHE A 219 -16.37 7.73 -4.80
CA PHE A 219 -15.53 8.43 -5.75
C PHE A 219 -14.08 7.96 -5.63
N CYS A 220 -13.38 7.95 -6.76
CA CYS A 220 -12.01 7.49 -6.88
C CYS A 220 -11.22 8.36 -7.83
N SER A 221 -9.99 8.69 -7.49
CA SER A 221 -9.03 9.33 -8.41
C SER A 221 -7.61 8.92 -8.07
N HIS A 222 -6.67 9.30 -8.94
CA HIS A 222 -5.24 9.07 -8.78
C HIS A 222 -4.51 10.35 -8.42
N TRP A 223 -3.33 10.20 -7.82
CA TRP A 223 -2.43 11.32 -7.54
C TRP A 223 -0.97 10.90 -7.64
N TYR A 224 -0.23 11.57 -8.49
CA TYR A 224 1.19 11.36 -8.65
C TYR A 224 1.98 12.65 -8.40
N VAL A 225 3.14 12.52 -7.76
CA VAL A 225 4.10 13.61 -7.64
C VAL A 225 5.02 13.59 -8.84
N ASP A 226 5.15 14.72 -9.50
CA ASP A 226 6.09 14.91 -10.58
C ASP A 226 7.38 15.55 -10.06
N GLY A 227 8.41 14.75 -9.93
CA GLY A 227 9.82 15.11 -9.91
C GLY A 227 10.42 16.07 -8.91
N ARG A 228 9.63 16.77 -8.11
CA ARG A 228 10.12 17.78 -7.16
C ARG A 228 10.05 17.29 -5.72
N THR A 229 10.97 16.45 -5.34
CA THR A 229 11.00 15.92 -3.96
C THR A 229 11.43 16.93 -2.91
N ASP A 230 12.06 18.00 -3.33
CA ASP A 230 12.56 19.12 -2.51
C ASP A 230 11.54 20.27 -2.36
N ASP A 231 10.43 20.24 -3.10
CA ASP A 231 9.38 21.26 -2.97
C ASP A 231 8.52 21.02 -1.72
N LEU A 232 8.81 21.78 -0.70
CA LEU A 232 8.12 21.68 0.60
C LEU A 232 6.67 22.18 0.56
N THR A 233 6.26 22.90 -0.48
CA THR A 233 4.88 23.38 -0.64
C THR A 233 3.94 22.26 -1.07
N LEU A 234 4.46 21.16 -1.61
CA LEU A 234 3.67 20.02 -2.07
C LEU A 234 2.81 19.42 -0.95
N TRP A 235 3.31 19.37 0.28
CA TRP A 235 2.53 18.89 1.42
C TRP A 235 1.23 19.66 1.61
N GLN A 236 1.27 20.98 1.50
CA GLN A 236 0.06 21.83 1.60
C GLN A 236 -0.86 21.57 0.40
N GLN A 237 -0.31 21.49 -0.80
CA GLN A 237 -1.10 21.19 -2.01
C GLN A 237 -1.81 19.85 -1.92
N TYR A 238 -1.17 18.80 -1.37
CA TYR A 238 -1.82 17.51 -1.14
C TYR A 238 -2.98 17.64 -0.15
N ASN A 239 -2.77 18.32 0.97
CA ASN A 239 -3.82 18.50 1.96
C ASN A 239 -5.00 19.29 1.39
N ASP A 240 -4.76 20.37 0.68
CA ASP A 240 -5.81 21.20 0.06
C ASP A 240 -6.62 20.39 -0.97
N PHE A 241 -5.94 19.61 -1.80
CA PHE A 241 -6.61 18.75 -2.79
C PHE A 241 -7.46 17.67 -2.11
N PHE A 242 -6.89 16.92 -1.18
CA PHE A 242 -7.61 15.81 -0.54
C PHE A 242 -8.72 16.29 0.38
N ASP A 243 -8.55 17.40 1.10
CA ASP A 243 -9.64 18.00 1.85
C ASP A 243 -10.80 18.35 0.92
N ARG A 244 -10.52 19.04 -0.17
CA ARG A 244 -11.54 19.39 -1.18
C ARG A 244 -12.22 18.14 -1.76
N ALA A 245 -11.46 17.11 -2.14
CA ALA A 245 -12.00 15.88 -2.74
C ALA A 245 -12.89 15.11 -1.77
N VAL A 246 -12.45 14.96 -0.53
CA VAL A 246 -13.22 14.28 0.53
C VAL A 246 -14.45 15.08 0.92
N GLN A 247 -14.35 16.39 1.08
CA GLN A 247 -15.50 17.26 1.36
C GLN A 247 -16.52 17.22 0.23
N PHE A 248 -16.07 17.26 -1.03
CA PHE A 248 -16.93 17.08 -2.19
C PHE A 248 -17.68 15.75 -2.14
N ALA A 249 -16.96 14.65 -1.98
CA ALA A 249 -17.57 13.32 -1.92
C ALA A 249 -18.64 13.23 -0.81
N ARG A 250 -18.38 13.78 0.36
CA ARG A 250 -19.27 13.70 1.53
C ARG A 250 -20.42 14.67 1.48
N LYS A 251 -20.13 15.96 1.29
CA LYS A 251 -21.14 17.02 1.40
C LYS A 251 -22.00 17.15 0.14
N ALA A 252 -21.35 17.05 -1.04
CA ALA A 252 -22.06 17.22 -2.29
C ALA A 252 -22.75 15.96 -2.79
N ALA A 253 -22.22 14.78 -2.46
CA ALA A 253 -22.70 13.52 -3.02
C ALA A 253 -23.09 12.46 -1.98
N ASN A 254 -22.82 12.67 -0.68
CA ASN A 254 -23.00 11.69 0.39
C ASN A 254 -22.29 10.34 0.10
N LYS A 255 -21.07 10.42 -0.39
CA LYS A 255 -20.24 9.28 -0.78
C LYS A 255 -18.91 9.31 -0.04
N ARG A 256 -18.10 8.28 -0.27
CA ARG A 256 -16.73 8.16 0.23
C ARG A 256 -15.76 8.48 -0.89
N TYR A 257 -14.52 8.80 -0.52
CA TYR A 257 -13.44 9.03 -1.46
C TYR A 257 -12.33 7.99 -1.23
N ILE A 258 -11.82 7.41 -2.32
CA ILE A 258 -10.71 6.47 -2.35
C ILE A 258 -9.61 7.06 -3.23
N LEU A 259 -8.37 7.02 -2.76
CA LEU A 259 -7.20 7.29 -3.59
C LEU A 259 -6.82 5.97 -4.29
N GLY A 260 -7.26 5.84 -5.56
CA GLY A 260 -7.17 4.59 -6.33
C GLY A 260 -5.77 4.25 -6.80
N GLU A 261 -4.95 5.26 -7.04
CA GLU A 261 -3.51 5.14 -7.26
C GLU A 261 -2.81 6.35 -6.68
N TRP A 262 -1.64 6.11 -6.07
CA TRP A 262 -0.67 7.18 -5.83
C TRP A 262 0.73 6.67 -6.12
N GLY A 263 1.60 7.59 -6.49
CA GLY A 263 2.97 7.24 -6.80
C GLY A 263 3.84 8.47 -7.02
N PHE A 264 5.06 8.21 -7.41
CA PHE A 264 6.04 9.22 -7.76
C PHE A 264 6.43 9.06 -9.22
N ARG A 265 6.44 10.16 -9.98
CA ARG A 265 6.95 10.20 -11.35
C ARG A 265 8.21 11.05 -11.39
N PRO A 266 9.30 10.60 -12.04
CA PRO A 266 10.49 11.42 -12.19
C PRO A 266 10.18 12.68 -13.01
N ALA A 267 10.86 13.79 -12.69
CA ALA A 267 10.68 15.03 -13.44
C ALA A 267 11.07 14.88 -14.91
N PRO A 268 10.27 15.42 -15.85
CA PRO A 268 10.59 15.38 -17.26
C PRO A 268 11.95 15.98 -17.62
N GLU A 269 12.37 17.05 -16.95
CA GLU A 269 13.64 17.72 -17.17
C GLU A 269 14.85 16.88 -16.74
N ARG A 270 14.68 15.92 -15.84
CA ARG A 270 15.72 14.95 -15.49
C ARG A 270 15.75 13.75 -16.44
N SER A 271 14.86 13.76 -17.36
CA SER A 271 14.72 12.73 -18.35
C SER A 271 15.51 13.10 -19.61
N THR A 272 16.84 12.83 -19.61
CA THR A 272 17.73 13.08 -20.76
C THR A 272 17.46 12.19 -21.99
N VAL A 273 16.50 11.29 -21.89
CA VAL A 273 16.20 10.29 -22.93
C VAL A 273 14.69 10.11 -23.09
N MET A 274 13.92 11.20 -23.11
CA MET A 274 12.59 11.12 -23.72
C MET A 274 12.78 10.93 -25.23
N VAL A 275 12.96 9.70 -25.63
CA VAL A 275 12.97 9.36 -27.06
C VAL A 275 11.55 9.18 -27.55
N ASP A 276 10.65 8.76 -26.64
CA ASP A 276 9.21 8.66 -26.87
C ASP A 276 8.45 8.54 -25.54
N ASP A 277 7.14 8.64 -25.56
CA ASP A 277 6.28 8.52 -24.38
C ASP A 277 6.37 7.14 -23.72
N THR A 278 6.85 6.11 -24.41
CA THR A 278 6.96 4.75 -23.89
C THR A 278 8.17 4.59 -22.96
N ASN A 279 9.18 5.41 -23.11
CA ASN A 279 10.39 5.40 -22.26
C ASN A 279 10.24 6.23 -20.98
N TYR A 280 9.14 6.90 -20.79
CA TYR A 280 8.86 7.72 -19.62
C TYR A 280 9.03 7.00 -18.28
N HIS A 281 8.69 5.72 -18.23
CA HIS A 281 8.74 4.89 -17.02
C HIS A 281 10.13 4.36 -16.66
N LEU A 282 11.08 4.45 -17.57
CA LEU A 282 12.39 3.84 -17.41
C LEU A 282 13.32 4.60 -16.48
N ARG A 283 12.84 5.74 -16.01
CA ARG A 283 13.70 6.66 -15.33
C ARG A 283 13.42 6.74 -13.91
N GLN A 284 14.23 6.10 -13.30
CA GLN A 284 14.38 6.24 -11.91
C GLN A 284 15.83 6.16 -11.58
N PRO A 285 16.22 6.58 -10.63
CA PRO A 285 15.89 7.07 -9.34
C PRO A 285 17.13 7.36 -8.55
N GLU A 286 17.98 8.10 -9.14
CA GLU A 286 19.08 8.72 -8.41
C GLU A 286 18.53 9.55 -7.22
N THR A 287 17.21 9.66 -7.14
CA THR A 287 16.48 10.38 -6.09
C THR A 287 15.53 9.52 -5.26
N ARG A 288 15.64 8.19 -5.31
CA ARG A 288 14.72 7.28 -4.64
C ARG A 288 14.56 7.57 -3.16
N GLY A 289 15.64 7.75 -2.44
CA GLY A 289 15.60 8.00 -1.02
C GLY A 289 14.61 9.08 -0.58
N GLU A 290 14.67 10.27 -1.15
CA GLU A 290 13.75 11.36 -0.83
C GLU A 290 12.40 11.23 -1.52
N SER A 291 12.32 10.64 -2.70
CA SER A 291 11.05 10.40 -3.39
C SER A 291 10.15 9.41 -2.65
N VAL A 292 10.74 8.48 -1.91
CA VAL A 292 9.99 7.59 -1.01
C VAL A 292 9.28 8.37 0.09
N LEU A 293 9.93 9.38 0.66
CA LEU A 293 9.30 10.26 1.65
C LEU A 293 8.13 11.04 1.04
N ALA A 294 8.34 11.65 -0.14
CA ALA A 294 7.29 12.38 -0.87
C ALA A 294 6.11 11.47 -1.22
N LYS A 295 6.38 10.23 -1.63
CA LYS A 295 5.35 9.22 -1.89
C LYS A 295 4.53 8.90 -0.63
N CYS A 296 5.17 8.72 0.51
CA CYS A 296 4.49 8.51 1.79
C CYS A 296 3.67 9.73 2.23
N GLU A 297 4.13 10.95 1.95
CA GLU A 297 3.40 12.19 2.23
C GLU A 297 2.05 12.22 1.54
N ILE A 298 1.95 11.79 0.28
CA ILE A 298 0.68 11.74 -0.46
C ILE A 298 -0.33 10.85 0.27
N GLY A 299 0.07 9.61 0.57
CA GLY A 299 -0.81 8.65 1.24
C GLY A 299 -1.26 9.16 2.62
N LEU A 300 -0.35 9.74 3.40
CA LEU A 300 -0.65 10.31 4.72
C LEU A 300 -1.57 11.53 4.63
N ALA A 301 -1.35 12.43 3.65
CA ALA A 301 -2.24 13.57 3.44
C ALA A 301 -3.65 13.11 3.05
N ALA A 302 -3.77 12.14 2.15
CA ALA A 302 -5.08 11.59 1.77
C ALA A 302 -5.80 10.97 2.97
N MET A 303 -5.11 10.17 3.78
CA MET A 303 -5.67 9.57 5.00
C MET A 303 -6.09 10.64 6.02
N ASN A 304 -5.24 11.61 6.30
CA ASN A 304 -5.49 12.67 7.28
C ASN A 304 -6.72 13.52 6.92
N ASN A 305 -6.97 13.72 5.63
CA ASN A 305 -8.12 14.46 5.12
C ASN A 305 -9.39 13.60 4.93
N GLY A 306 -9.31 12.28 5.20
CA GLY A 306 -10.46 11.40 5.28
C GLY A 306 -10.73 10.53 4.07
N ALA A 307 -9.75 10.34 3.18
CA ALA A 307 -9.81 9.23 2.23
C ALA A 307 -9.99 7.91 2.99
N VAL A 308 -10.89 7.05 2.52
CA VAL A 308 -11.21 5.80 3.25
C VAL A 308 -10.24 4.67 2.94
N ALA A 309 -9.52 4.73 1.83
CA ALA A 309 -8.47 3.79 1.47
C ALA A 309 -7.54 4.45 0.46
N CYS A 310 -6.31 3.95 0.39
CA CYS A 310 -5.30 4.42 -0.55
C CYS A 310 -4.54 3.24 -1.14
N VAL A 311 -4.27 3.29 -2.46
CA VAL A 311 -3.62 2.21 -3.22
C VAL A 311 -2.33 2.72 -3.83
N ASP A 312 -1.19 2.19 -3.40
CA ASP A 312 0.12 2.48 -3.95
C ASP A 312 0.32 1.81 -5.32
N TRP A 313 0.84 2.54 -6.27
CA TRP A 313 1.25 2.05 -7.57
C TRP A 313 2.77 1.84 -7.58
N SER A 314 3.26 0.58 -7.49
CA SER A 314 2.55 -0.70 -7.44
C SER A 314 3.29 -1.70 -6.52
N PHE A 315 2.75 -2.91 -6.33
CA PHE A 315 3.36 -3.94 -5.49
C PHE A 315 4.61 -4.55 -6.16
N VAL A 316 4.48 -4.95 -7.43
CA VAL A 316 5.57 -5.49 -8.25
C VAL A 316 5.71 -4.59 -9.46
N ASP A 317 6.92 -4.43 -9.97
CA ASP A 317 7.14 -3.75 -11.23
C ASP A 317 6.22 -4.32 -12.32
N TYR A 318 5.60 -3.41 -13.05
CA TYR A 318 4.71 -3.77 -14.14
C TYR A 318 5.52 -3.99 -15.42
N PRO A 319 5.42 -5.14 -16.03
CA PRO A 319 6.05 -5.34 -17.33
C PRO A 319 5.35 -4.48 -18.38
N ASP A 320 6.10 -3.74 -19.16
CA ASP A 320 5.54 -3.00 -20.28
C ASP A 320 4.78 -3.93 -21.24
N PRO A 321 3.70 -3.46 -21.87
CA PRO A 321 3.01 -4.24 -22.86
C PRO A 321 3.99 -4.59 -23.99
N PHE A 322 3.98 -5.85 -24.34
CA PHE A 322 4.84 -6.53 -25.29
C PHE A 322 4.92 -5.83 -26.65
N VAL A 323 5.88 -5.01 -26.84
CA VAL A 323 6.25 -4.55 -28.19
C VAL A 323 7.57 -5.24 -28.52
N VAL A 324 7.51 -6.20 -29.43
CA VAL A 324 8.72 -6.75 -30.07
C VAL A 324 9.29 -5.63 -30.92
N GLU A 325 10.49 -5.16 -30.58
CA GLU A 325 11.17 -4.14 -31.36
C GLU A 325 12.20 -4.79 -32.30
N ASP A 326 12.52 -4.11 -33.40
CA ASP A 326 13.45 -4.63 -34.41
C ASP A 326 14.86 -4.92 -33.86
N GLY A 327 15.24 -4.24 -32.79
CA GLY A 327 16.50 -4.42 -32.10
C GLY A 327 16.52 -5.52 -31.04
N ASP A 328 15.40 -6.20 -30.77
CA ASP A 328 15.34 -7.24 -29.75
C ASP A 328 16.12 -8.49 -30.20
N SER A 329 16.79 -9.14 -29.25
CA SER A 329 17.41 -10.43 -29.47
C SER A 329 16.39 -11.52 -29.79
N ASP A 330 16.81 -12.60 -30.39
CA ASP A 330 15.91 -13.73 -30.71
C ASP A 330 15.32 -14.35 -29.43
N GLU A 331 16.03 -14.31 -28.31
CA GLU A 331 15.56 -14.76 -27.00
C GLU A 331 14.46 -13.85 -26.45
N GLU A 332 14.61 -12.53 -26.57
CA GLU A 332 13.58 -11.54 -26.20
C GLU A 332 12.34 -11.69 -27.06
N LYS A 333 12.50 -11.79 -28.38
CA LYS A 333 11.41 -12.02 -29.33
C LYS A 333 10.64 -13.30 -29.01
N ALA A 334 11.35 -14.38 -28.70
CA ALA A 334 10.75 -15.66 -28.31
C ALA A 334 10.01 -15.54 -26.96
N TRP A 335 10.59 -14.81 -26.01
CA TRP A 335 10.00 -14.57 -24.71
C TRP A 335 8.70 -13.78 -24.82
N TYR A 336 8.69 -12.68 -25.56
CA TYR A 336 7.52 -11.85 -25.79
C TYR A 336 6.44 -12.58 -26.61
N SER A 337 6.84 -13.31 -27.65
CA SER A 337 5.92 -14.09 -28.50
C SER A 337 5.24 -15.22 -27.73
N ALA A 338 5.86 -15.73 -26.65
CA ALA A 338 5.28 -16.71 -25.77
C ALA A 338 4.25 -16.14 -24.77
N GLY A 339 3.91 -14.85 -24.88
CA GLY A 339 3.01 -14.15 -23.95
C GLY A 339 3.57 -14.03 -22.54
N ARG A 340 4.87 -14.17 -22.38
CA ARG A 340 5.55 -14.05 -21.08
C ARG A 340 5.81 -12.60 -20.82
N SER A 341 5.27 -12.08 -19.74
CA SER A 341 5.66 -10.80 -19.21
C SER A 341 7.05 -10.94 -18.56
N GLY A 342 7.91 -10.02 -18.81
CA GLY A 342 9.23 -9.98 -18.23
C GLY A 342 9.89 -8.67 -18.59
N TRP A 343 11.01 -8.45 -17.98
CA TRP A 343 11.88 -7.34 -18.21
C TRP A 343 12.50 -7.42 -19.60
N ARG A 344 12.64 -6.29 -20.22
CA ARG A 344 13.57 -6.19 -21.33
C ARG A 344 15.00 -6.29 -20.78
N LEU A 345 15.83 -7.10 -21.40
CA LEU A 345 17.25 -7.31 -21.01
C LEU A 345 18.07 -6.01 -21.06
N ASP A 346 17.65 -5.05 -21.86
CA ASP A 346 18.31 -3.73 -22.00
C ASP A 346 17.99 -2.74 -20.85
N GLY A 347 17.29 -3.19 -19.81
CA GLY A 347 16.92 -2.36 -18.68
C GLY A 347 15.73 -1.42 -18.91
N LYS A 348 15.05 -1.54 -20.03
CA LYS A 348 13.80 -0.81 -20.33
C LYS A 348 12.62 -1.48 -19.63
N TYR A 349 12.42 -1.21 -18.36
CA TYR A 349 11.35 -1.77 -17.57
C TYR A 349 10.73 -0.71 -16.66
N ASN A 350 9.50 -0.96 -16.30
CA ASN A 350 8.72 -0.07 -15.47
C ASN A 350 9.08 -0.28 -13.97
N LYS A 351 9.69 0.70 -13.34
CA LYS A 351 10.18 0.66 -11.96
C LYS A 351 9.20 1.24 -10.94
N TRP A 352 7.93 0.96 -11.08
CA TRP A 352 6.89 1.48 -10.19
C TRP A 352 6.65 0.64 -8.95
N GLY A 353 7.09 -0.62 -8.95
CA GLY A 353 6.86 -1.57 -7.87
C GLY A 353 7.68 -1.27 -6.63
N ILE A 354 7.27 -1.89 -5.51
CA ILE A 354 8.10 -1.91 -4.29
C ILE A 354 9.25 -2.91 -4.39
N PHE A 355 9.26 -3.77 -5.41
CA PHE A 355 10.41 -4.61 -5.77
C PHE A 355 10.41 -5.00 -7.24
N ARG A 356 11.63 -5.29 -7.70
CA ARG A 356 11.89 -5.73 -9.07
C ARG A 356 11.42 -7.16 -9.28
N TRP A 357 10.98 -7.40 -10.49
CA TRP A 357 10.81 -8.74 -10.99
C TRP A 357 11.53 -8.89 -12.34
N SER A 358 12.63 -9.63 -12.33
CA SER A 358 13.29 -10.06 -13.55
C SER A 358 13.45 -11.58 -13.55
N SER A 359 12.71 -12.23 -14.43
CA SER A 359 12.78 -13.69 -14.59
C SER A 359 14.04 -14.14 -15.35
N ILE A 360 14.69 -13.22 -16.05
CA ILE A 360 15.86 -13.49 -16.89
C ILE A 360 17.14 -13.44 -16.06
N ASP A 361 17.42 -12.31 -15.44
CA ASP A 361 18.60 -12.11 -14.59
C ASP A 361 18.38 -12.57 -13.13
N ARG A 362 17.15 -12.98 -12.79
CA ARG A 362 16.73 -13.40 -11.45
C ARG A 362 16.96 -12.32 -10.38
N ASP A 363 16.89 -11.07 -10.79
CA ASP A 363 16.98 -9.94 -9.89
C ASP A 363 15.59 -9.61 -9.30
N TYR A 364 15.43 -9.95 -8.03
CA TYR A 364 14.20 -9.83 -7.28
C TYR A 364 14.35 -8.89 -6.07
N ALA A 365 15.30 -7.98 -6.12
CA ALA A 365 15.58 -7.09 -5.00
C ALA A 365 14.42 -6.14 -4.73
N ALA A 366 14.17 -5.89 -3.45
CA ALA A 366 13.27 -4.81 -3.06
C ALA A 366 13.91 -3.46 -3.39
N TYR A 367 13.03 -2.54 -3.75
CA TYR A 367 13.37 -1.13 -3.76
C TYR A 367 13.21 -0.52 -2.36
N GLU A 368 13.72 0.67 -2.18
CA GLU A 368 13.70 1.39 -0.92
C GLU A 368 12.28 1.62 -0.38
N GLU A 369 11.32 1.73 -1.29
CA GLU A 369 9.90 1.91 -0.98
C GLU A 369 9.34 0.83 -0.06
N LEU A 370 9.80 -0.41 -0.18
CA LEU A 370 9.35 -1.48 0.71
C LEU A 370 9.54 -1.10 2.19
N TYR A 371 10.62 -0.43 2.51
CA TYR A 371 11.03 -0.17 3.89
C TYR A 371 10.38 1.05 4.52
N ALA A 372 9.62 1.82 3.74
CA ALA A 372 8.78 2.91 4.24
C ALA A 372 7.30 2.64 3.94
N VAL A 373 6.94 2.46 2.65
CA VAL A 373 5.54 2.18 2.25
C VAL A 373 5.06 0.85 2.84
N GLY A 374 5.92 -0.18 2.88
CA GLY A 374 5.59 -1.47 3.49
C GLY A 374 5.21 -1.35 4.97
N TRP A 375 5.95 -0.55 5.75
CA TRP A 375 5.60 -0.28 7.15
C TRP A 375 4.34 0.59 7.27
N LEU A 376 4.14 1.57 6.38
CA LEU A 376 2.91 2.35 6.34
C LEU A 376 1.70 1.44 6.13
N VAL A 377 1.76 0.55 5.13
CA VAL A 377 0.72 -0.44 4.84
C VAL A 377 0.47 -1.37 6.02
N LYS A 378 1.55 -1.88 6.64
CA LYS A 378 1.50 -2.85 7.76
C LYS A 378 0.85 -2.27 9.01
N LEU A 379 1.14 -1.02 9.34
CA LEU A 379 0.77 -0.41 10.61
C LEU A 379 -0.54 0.38 10.58
N PHE A 380 -0.96 0.88 9.41
CA PHE A 380 -2.17 1.70 9.23
C PHE A 380 -3.26 0.84 8.59
N ARG A 381 -4.00 0.13 9.43
CA ARG A 381 -4.81 -1.01 9.03
C ARG A 381 -6.29 -0.69 8.82
N LYS A 382 -7.01 -1.68 8.31
CA LYS A 382 -8.45 -1.62 8.08
C LYS A 382 -9.23 -1.30 9.35
N ASN A 383 -10.24 -0.44 9.21
CA ASN A 383 -11.09 0.05 10.28
C ASN A 383 -10.35 0.85 11.37
N ALA A 384 -9.20 1.41 11.03
CA ALA A 384 -8.50 2.32 11.93
C ALA A 384 -9.24 3.66 12.04
N THR A 385 -9.18 4.27 13.22
CA THR A 385 -9.61 5.65 13.43
C THR A 385 -8.43 6.58 13.21
N VAL A 386 -8.54 7.53 12.28
CA VAL A 386 -7.50 8.54 12.03
C VAL A 386 -7.49 9.55 13.18
N LEU A 387 -6.30 9.88 13.66
CA LEU A 387 -6.06 10.81 14.74
C LEU A 387 -5.54 12.15 14.17
N PRO A 388 -6.15 13.29 14.49
CA PRO A 388 -5.67 14.57 14.02
C PRO A 388 -4.25 14.87 14.52
N CYS A 389 -3.37 15.24 13.59
CA CYS A 389 -1.97 15.60 13.87
C CYS A 389 -1.72 17.05 13.49
N THR A 390 -1.04 17.81 14.36
CA THR A 390 -0.54 19.14 14.07
C THR A 390 0.97 19.19 14.28
N PHE A 391 1.66 19.95 13.44
CA PHE A 391 3.12 20.05 13.39
C PHE A 391 3.51 21.51 13.53
N ALA A 392 4.38 21.82 14.50
CA ALA A 392 4.88 23.18 14.72
C ALA A 392 5.95 23.58 13.68
N ASP A 393 6.66 22.60 13.13
CA ASP A 393 7.73 22.77 12.15
C ASP A 393 7.23 22.32 10.76
N PRO A 394 7.31 23.17 9.72
CA PRO A 394 6.91 22.81 8.35
C PRO A 394 7.77 21.70 7.72
N MET A 395 8.92 21.36 8.31
CA MET A 395 9.73 20.21 7.91
C MET A 395 9.24 18.89 8.49
N LEU A 396 8.30 18.94 9.46
CA LEU A 396 7.70 17.75 10.04
C LEU A 396 6.34 17.49 9.40
N ARG A 397 6.09 16.24 9.07
CA ARG A 397 4.85 15.74 8.49
C ARG A 397 4.53 14.39 9.09
N GLY A 398 3.31 13.94 8.89
CA GLY A 398 2.98 12.59 9.32
C GLY A 398 1.49 12.35 9.49
N GLY A 399 1.18 11.29 10.19
CA GLY A 399 -0.18 10.90 10.53
C GLY A 399 -0.19 9.86 11.62
N ALA A 400 -1.34 9.67 12.23
CA ALA A 400 -1.51 8.70 13.30
C ALA A 400 -2.88 8.02 13.21
N VAL A 401 -2.93 6.78 13.65
CA VAL A 401 -4.17 5.99 13.70
C VAL A 401 -4.28 5.22 15.02
N PHE A 402 -5.53 5.00 15.40
CA PHE A 402 -5.92 4.00 16.37
C PHE A 402 -6.56 2.83 15.64
N ASN A 403 -5.86 1.70 15.60
CA ASN A 403 -6.29 0.51 14.90
C ASN A 403 -7.46 -0.21 15.62
N ALA A 404 -8.18 -1.05 14.90
CA ALA A 404 -9.33 -1.78 15.43
C ALA A 404 -8.97 -2.73 16.59
N ASP A 405 -7.73 -3.21 16.66
CA ASP A 405 -7.21 -4.04 17.77
C ASP A 405 -6.68 -3.22 18.97
N ARG A 406 -6.96 -1.91 18.96
CA ARG A 406 -6.56 -0.94 19.98
C ARG A 406 -5.07 -0.58 19.99
N SER A 407 -4.30 -0.99 19.00
CA SER A 407 -2.94 -0.49 18.85
C SER A 407 -2.94 0.93 18.27
N VAL A 408 -1.92 1.69 18.64
CA VAL A 408 -1.63 3.02 18.10
C VAL A 408 -0.47 2.91 17.14
N SER A 409 -0.58 3.56 15.98
CA SER A 409 0.52 3.69 15.03
C SER A 409 0.65 5.14 14.60
N ILE A 410 1.88 5.65 14.64
CA ILE A 410 2.27 7.02 14.31
C ILE A 410 3.37 6.93 13.26
N ALA A 411 3.27 7.76 12.23
CA ALA A 411 4.31 7.94 11.23
C ALA A 411 4.74 9.40 11.23
N LEU A 412 6.02 9.66 11.42
CA LEU A 412 6.63 11.00 11.40
C LEU A 412 7.66 11.07 10.29
N ILE A 413 7.52 12.04 9.40
CA ILE A 413 8.48 12.33 8.34
C ILE A 413 9.23 13.61 8.71
N ASN A 414 10.55 13.54 8.75
CA ASN A 414 11.44 14.67 8.89
C ASN A 414 12.10 14.98 7.54
N ARG A 415 11.73 16.11 6.94
CA ARG A 415 12.32 16.58 5.66
C ARG A 415 13.55 17.45 5.87
N GLY A 416 13.87 17.80 7.12
CA GLY A 416 14.99 18.65 7.50
C GLY A 416 16.21 17.87 8.00
N SER A 417 17.08 18.56 8.74
CA SER A 417 18.20 17.97 9.46
C SER A 417 17.73 17.08 10.62
N ALA A 418 18.63 16.25 11.14
CA ALA A 418 18.35 15.43 12.31
C ALA A 418 17.96 16.30 13.51
N LYS A 419 16.93 15.88 14.25
CA LYS A 419 16.43 16.59 15.42
C LYS A 419 15.75 15.63 16.41
N THR A 420 15.62 16.07 17.65
CA THR A 420 14.74 15.45 18.64
C THR A 420 13.47 16.27 18.74
N VAL A 421 12.33 15.61 18.66
CA VAL A 421 11.01 16.26 18.73
C VAL A 421 10.23 15.78 19.93
N THR A 422 9.41 16.66 20.50
CA THR A 422 8.43 16.34 21.54
C THR A 422 7.09 16.05 20.90
N VAL A 423 6.53 14.90 21.20
CA VAL A 423 5.20 14.46 20.74
C VAL A 423 4.25 14.46 21.93
N ASP A 424 3.15 15.18 21.82
CA ASP A 424 2.11 15.25 22.82
C ASP A 424 0.85 14.50 22.38
N CYS A 425 0.54 13.42 23.09
CA CYS A 425 -0.67 12.63 23.00
C CYS A 425 -1.51 12.70 24.29
N SER A 426 -1.28 13.69 25.15
CA SER A 426 -1.88 13.76 26.49
C SER A 426 -3.40 13.80 26.50
N THR A 427 -4.01 14.32 25.44
CA THR A 427 -5.48 14.35 25.27
C THR A 427 -6.13 12.97 25.21
N TRP A 428 -5.36 11.87 25.07
CA TRP A 428 -5.88 10.51 24.98
C TRP A 428 -6.04 9.82 26.34
N GLN A 429 -5.60 10.44 27.43
CA GLN A 429 -5.47 9.76 28.71
C GLN A 429 -6.76 9.60 29.52
N THR A 430 -7.83 10.27 29.17
CA THR A 430 -9.12 10.15 29.86
C THR A 430 -9.91 8.93 29.36
N ARG A 431 -9.81 7.81 30.08
CA ARG A 431 -10.17 6.46 29.59
C ARG A 431 -11.47 5.87 30.06
N THR A 432 -12.42 6.60 30.49
CA THR A 432 -13.75 6.05 30.80
C THR A 432 -14.55 5.65 29.58
N ASP A 433 -14.08 6.01 28.37
CA ASP A 433 -14.81 5.86 27.09
C ASP A 433 -14.15 4.91 26.08
N GLY A 434 -13.12 4.14 26.49
CA GLY A 434 -12.41 3.21 25.60
C GLY A 434 -11.43 3.88 24.63
N THR A 435 -11.07 5.16 24.84
CA THR A 435 -10.01 5.83 24.06
C THR A 435 -8.65 5.20 24.32
N PRO A 436 -7.74 5.22 23.30
CA PRO A 436 -6.43 4.63 23.43
C PRO A 436 -5.61 5.33 24.51
N SER A 437 -4.94 4.55 25.33
CA SER A 437 -3.85 5.06 26.13
C SER A 437 -2.55 4.40 25.68
N LEU A 438 -1.47 5.15 25.67
CA LEU A 438 -0.13 4.60 25.44
C LEU A 438 0.30 3.82 26.71
N HIS A 439 -0.22 2.60 26.90
CA HIS A 439 0.07 1.82 28.12
C HIS A 439 1.33 1.00 28.04
N GLN A 440 1.92 0.92 26.85
CA GLN A 440 3.17 0.21 26.64
C GLN A 440 4.12 1.07 25.81
N PRO A 441 5.43 0.82 25.90
CA PRO A 441 6.40 1.52 25.07
C PRO A 441 6.04 1.39 23.58
N LEU A 442 6.32 2.43 22.82
CA LEU A 442 6.17 2.43 21.37
C LEU A 442 7.43 1.83 20.75
N ARG A 443 7.32 0.77 19.95
CA ARG A 443 8.43 0.32 19.10
C ARG A 443 8.72 1.39 18.05
N ARG A 444 10.01 1.69 17.90
CA ARG A 444 10.52 2.66 16.93
C ARG A 444 11.13 1.93 15.74
N ILE A 445 10.65 2.23 14.53
CA ILE A 445 11.21 1.72 13.26
C ILE A 445 11.59 2.94 12.43
N VAL A 446 12.74 2.89 11.76
CA VAL A 446 13.28 4.04 11.01
C VAL A 446 13.63 3.65 9.59
N TYR A 447 13.22 4.50 8.66
CA TYR A 447 13.72 4.56 7.29
C TYR A 447 14.49 5.87 7.11
N GLU A 448 15.73 5.80 6.64
CA GLU A 448 16.58 6.94 6.34
C GLU A 448 16.86 6.99 4.84
N ALA A 449 16.53 8.11 4.19
CA ALA A 449 16.70 8.26 2.75
C ALA A 449 18.16 8.11 2.28
N ALA A 450 19.11 8.53 3.13
CA ALA A 450 20.53 8.42 2.83
C ALA A 450 21.13 7.02 3.08
N ASN A 451 20.42 6.18 3.87
CA ASN A 451 20.90 4.85 4.23
C ASN A 451 19.70 3.89 4.38
N PRO A 452 19.04 3.54 3.28
CA PRO A 452 17.88 2.67 3.32
C PRO A 452 18.25 1.26 3.82
N PRO A 453 17.39 0.59 4.61
CA PRO A 453 17.69 -0.68 5.27
C PRO A 453 17.53 -1.89 4.33
N LEU A 454 18.12 -1.81 3.14
CA LEU A 454 18.05 -2.88 2.13
C LEU A 454 18.64 -4.19 2.65
N ASN A 455 18.04 -5.31 2.29
CA ASN A 455 18.59 -6.62 2.57
C ASN A 455 18.24 -7.65 1.48
N ALA A 456 19.05 -8.70 1.40
CA ALA A 456 18.97 -9.71 0.35
C ALA A 456 17.66 -10.54 0.34
N PHE A 457 16.87 -10.46 1.41
CA PHE A 457 15.66 -11.28 1.58
C PHE A 457 14.36 -10.48 1.51
N ASN A 458 14.45 -9.16 1.30
CA ASN A 458 13.33 -8.23 1.33
C ASN A 458 12.53 -8.31 2.64
N ASP A 459 13.20 -8.62 3.75
CA ASP A 459 12.58 -8.60 5.08
C ASP A 459 12.45 -7.14 5.54
N LEU A 460 11.31 -6.79 6.10
CA LEU A 460 11.16 -5.48 6.75
C LEU A 460 12.18 -5.33 7.88
N GLN A 461 12.76 -4.13 8.02
CA GLN A 461 13.75 -3.85 9.06
C GLN A 461 13.19 -4.07 10.47
N ALA A 462 14.05 -4.48 11.37
CA ALA A 462 13.71 -4.62 12.78
C ALA A 462 13.47 -3.24 13.44
N ALA A 463 12.77 -3.25 14.57
CA ALA A 463 12.68 -2.06 15.41
C ALA A 463 14.06 -1.63 15.90
N SER A 464 14.33 -0.32 15.85
CA SER A 464 15.59 0.30 16.29
C SER A 464 15.60 0.65 17.78
N GLY A 465 14.53 0.33 18.51
CA GLY A 465 14.37 0.59 19.93
C GLY A 465 12.92 0.82 20.34
N THR A 466 12.74 1.37 21.52
CA THR A 466 11.43 1.72 22.09
C THR A 466 11.45 3.14 22.62
N VAL A 467 10.27 3.76 22.66
CA VAL A 467 10.04 5.08 23.26
C VAL A 467 8.91 4.94 24.28
N THR A 468 9.14 5.46 25.49
CA THR A 468 8.15 5.43 26.58
C THR A 468 7.51 6.81 26.75
N ALA A 469 6.19 6.85 26.76
CA ALA A 469 5.45 8.06 27.05
C ALA A 469 5.20 8.21 28.55
N THR A 470 5.39 9.43 29.05
CA THR A 470 5.04 9.81 30.44
C THR A 470 3.93 10.85 30.36
N GLY A 471 2.79 10.54 30.98
CA GLY A 471 1.65 11.44 30.88
C GLY A 471 1.14 11.68 29.44
N GLY A 472 1.42 10.76 28.49
CA GLY A 472 1.08 10.90 27.08
C GLY A 472 2.08 11.72 26.25
N VAL A 473 3.13 12.22 26.88
CA VAL A 473 4.18 13.01 26.21
C VAL A 473 5.46 12.19 26.14
N PHE A 474 6.13 12.26 25.00
CA PHE A 474 7.44 11.60 24.80
C PHE A 474 8.32 12.40 23.84
N THR A 475 9.61 12.13 23.89
CA THR A 475 10.58 12.66 22.91
C THR A 475 11.09 11.54 22.02
N VAL A 476 11.35 11.88 20.77
CA VAL A 476 11.92 10.93 19.78
C VAL A 476 12.94 11.62 18.88
N ALA A 477 14.08 10.96 18.68
CA ALA A 477 15.08 11.40 17.73
C ALA A 477 14.66 10.98 16.31
N LEU A 478 14.57 11.97 15.42
CA LEU A 478 14.28 11.81 14.00
C LEU A 478 15.55 12.08 13.20
N PRO A 479 16.11 11.10 12.47
CA PRO A 479 17.24 11.37 11.57
C PRO A 479 16.88 12.39 10.49
N ALA A 480 17.91 12.93 9.83
CA ALA A 480 17.70 13.78 8.67
C ALA A 480 17.05 13.00 7.53
N LYS A 481 16.13 13.62 6.80
CA LYS A 481 15.48 13.02 5.62
C LYS A 481 15.02 11.58 5.91
N SER A 482 14.14 11.43 6.89
CA SER A 482 13.75 10.12 7.41
C SER A 482 12.25 9.99 7.63
N MET A 483 11.79 8.74 7.71
CA MET A 483 10.46 8.39 8.21
C MET A 483 10.61 7.50 9.43
N THR A 484 9.99 7.89 10.53
CA THR A 484 10.00 7.15 11.79
C THR A 484 8.60 6.67 12.11
N PHE A 485 8.45 5.37 12.27
CA PHE A 485 7.22 4.76 12.76
C PHE A 485 7.34 4.47 14.25
N LEU A 486 6.26 4.75 14.96
CA LEU A 486 6.10 4.47 16.38
C LEU A 486 4.81 3.67 16.57
N THR A 487 4.88 2.51 17.21
CA THR A 487 3.68 1.67 17.32
C THR A 487 3.63 0.89 18.61
N THR A 488 2.41 0.72 19.14
CA THR A 488 2.09 -0.24 20.19
C THR A 488 1.62 -1.59 19.63
N ASP A 489 1.61 -1.77 18.29
CA ASP A 489 1.25 -3.06 17.66
C ASP A 489 2.42 -4.02 17.71
N TYR A 490 2.66 -4.58 18.89
CA TYR A 490 3.60 -5.68 19.05
C TYR A 490 3.29 -6.53 20.30
N ILE A 491 3.72 -7.76 20.24
CA ILE A 491 3.79 -8.66 21.38
C ILE A 491 5.18 -9.28 21.35
N ASP A 492 5.96 -9.09 22.43
CA ASP A 492 7.26 -9.74 22.57
C ASP A 492 7.05 -11.19 22.98
N ARG A 493 7.28 -12.08 22.05
CA ARG A 493 7.19 -13.53 22.25
C ARG A 493 8.13 -14.25 21.30
N THR A 494 8.53 -15.46 21.68
CA THR A 494 9.24 -16.36 20.76
C THR A 494 8.20 -17.21 20.02
N PRO A 495 8.09 -17.12 18.67
CA PRO A 495 7.26 -18.02 17.90
C PRO A 495 7.63 -19.50 18.14
N PRO A 496 6.69 -20.45 17.98
CA PRO A 496 6.97 -21.88 18.13
C PRO A 496 8.11 -22.32 17.21
N ALA A 497 8.90 -23.26 17.68
CA ALA A 497 9.94 -23.89 16.87
C ALA A 497 9.31 -24.65 15.69
N VAL A 498 10.01 -24.66 14.56
CA VAL A 498 9.62 -25.41 13.39
C VAL A 498 10.12 -26.86 13.53
N GLY A 499 9.20 -27.81 13.40
CA GLY A 499 9.53 -29.24 13.48
C GLY A 499 9.76 -29.88 12.12
N GLY A 500 10.30 -31.11 12.12
CA GLY A 500 10.41 -31.93 10.90
C GLY A 500 11.35 -31.39 9.84
N VAL A 501 12.39 -30.63 10.24
CA VAL A 501 13.39 -30.08 9.32
C VAL A 501 14.26 -31.24 8.81
N GLU A 502 14.19 -31.54 7.52
CA GLU A 502 14.89 -32.67 6.88
C GLU A 502 15.42 -32.25 5.49
N LEU A 503 16.67 -32.62 5.23
CA LEU A 503 17.28 -32.53 3.90
C LEU A 503 17.29 -33.92 3.24
N LYS A 504 16.50 -34.10 2.17
CA LYS A 504 16.41 -35.36 1.45
C LYS A 504 16.44 -35.13 -0.06
N GLY A 505 17.32 -35.82 -0.76
CA GLY A 505 17.44 -35.69 -2.21
C GLY A 505 17.77 -34.26 -2.71
N GLY A 506 18.44 -33.45 -1.89
CA GLY A 506 18.74 -32.06 -2.23
C GLY A 506 17.61 -31.07 -1.91
N VAL A 507 16.46 -31.56 -1.42
CA VAL A 507 15.32 -30.71 -1.01
C VAL A 507 15.28 -30.64 0.52
N LEU A 508 15.33 -29.41 1.05
CA LEU A 508 15.06 -29.12 2.45
C LEU A 508 13.55 -28.96 2.65
N SER A 509 12.96 -29.69 3.59
CA SER A 509 11.54 -29.60 3.92
C SER A 509 11.31 -29.53 5.42
N TRP A 510 10.14 -29.02 5.82
CA TRP A 510 9.74 -28.91 7.23
C TRP A 510 8.23 -28.92 7.42
N THR A 511 7.82 -29.16 8.66
CA THR A 511 6.40 -29.13 9.03
C THR A 511 5.90 -27.68 9.08
N ALA A 512 4.74 -27.44 8.46
CA ALA A 512 4.11 -26.11 8.48
C ALA A 512 3.84 -25.65 9.92
N SER A 513 4.17 -24.39 10.21
CA SER A 513 3.88 -23.77 11.51
C SER A 513 2.36 -23.57 11.67
N THR A 514 1.82 -23.99 12.81
CA THR A 514 0.42 -23.77 13.21
C THR A 514 0.23 -22.57 14.11
N GLY A 515 1.27 -21.78 14.34
CA GLY A 515 1.22 -20.60 15.19
C GLY A 515 0.22 -19.56 14.63
N PRO A 516 -0.71 -19.03 15.44
CA PRO A 516 -1.83 -18.19 14.96
C PRO A 516 -1.40 -16.85 14.34
N ALA A 517 -0.16 -16.46 14.51
CA ALA A 517 0.42 -15.24 13.95
C ALA A 517 1.61 -15.53 13.03
N HIS A 518 1.82 -16.78 12.64
CA HIS A 518 2.86 -17.14 11.68
C HIS A 518 2.64 -16.43 10.34
N VAL A 519 3.72 -15.93 9.74
CA VAL A 519 3.71 -15.21 8.46
C VAL A 519 4.59 -15.89 7.42
N TYR A 520 5.85 -16.15 7.76
CA TYR A 520 6.83 -16.75 6.87
C TYR A 520 7.95 -17.46 7.65
N TYR A 521 8.89 -18.09 6.94
CA TYR A 521 10.05 -18.76 7.51
C TYR A 521 11.34 -18.05 7.11
N ARG A 522 12.31 -17.98 8.03
CA ARG A 522 13.71 -17.74 7.72
C ARG A 522 14.46 -19.06 7.73
N VAL A 523 15.21 -19.30 6.67
CA VAL A 523 16.01 -20.50 6.49
C VAL A 523 17.47 -20.15 6.64
N TYR A 524 18.17 -20.93 7.43
CA TYR A 524 19.58 -20.75 7.75
C TYR A 524 20.37 -21.97 7.31
N ARG A 525 21.61 -21.75 6.86
CA ARG A 525 22.62 -22.77 6.65
C ARG A 525 23.88 -22.35 7.40
N ASP A 526 24.41 -23.23 8.26
CA ASP A 526 25.60 -22.97 9.06
C ASP A 526 25.49 -21.63 9.86
N GLY A 527 24.30 -21.34 10.37
CA GLY A 527 23.99 -20.12 11.13
C GLY A 527 23.75 -18.87 10.28
N VAL A 528 23.97 -18.90 8.95
CA VAL A 528 23.75 -17.77 8.04
C VAL A 528 22.40 -17.89 7.38
N GLN A 529 21.61 -16.81 7.38
CA GLN A 529 20.33 -16.77 6.65
C GLN A 529 20.55 -16.90 5.15
N ILE A 530 19.82 -17.79 4.50
CA ILE A 530 19.92 -18.07 3.06
C ILE A 530 18.62 -17.82 2.31
N ALA A 531 17.48 -17.80 3.02
CA ALA A 531 16.18 -17.47 2.42
C ALA A 531 15.19 -16.95 3.45
N SER A 532 14.20 -16.19 2.96
CA SER A 532 12.90 -15.95 3.60
C SER A 532 11.81 -16.45 2.68
N THR A 533 10.86 -17.28 3.15
CA THR A 533 9.86 -17.93 2.28
C THR A 533 8.57 -18.25 3.01
N VAL A 534 7.47 -18.33 2.26
CA VAL A 534 6.20 -18.89 2.75
C VAL A 534 6.06 -20.38 2.45
N ALA A 535 6.91 -20.93 1.59
CA ALA A 535 6.94 -22.36 1.30
C ALA A 535 7.39 -23.18 2.51
N THR A 536 7.11 -24.47 2.52
CA THR A 536 7.59 -25.44 3.51
C THR A 536 8.66 -26.37 2.94
N ARG A 537 9.22 -26.02 1.79
CA ARG A 537 10.31 -26.73 1.13
C ARG A 537 11.15 -25.77 0.28
N LEU A 538 12.43 -26.07 0.14
CA LEU A 538 13.38 -25.36 -0.74
C LEU A 538 14.30 -26.35 -1.43
N ASP A 539 14.58 -26.15 -2.72
CA ASP A 539 15.61 -26.84 -3.44
C ASP A 539 16.99 -26.25 -3.07
N MET A 540 17.81 -27.05 -2.44
CA MET A 540 19.14 -26.66 -1.98
C MET A 540 20.22 -26.89 -3.03
N LYS A 541 19.86 -27.35 -4.23
CA LYS A 541 20.77 -27.62 -5.35
C LYS A 541 22.01 -28.46 -4.93
N GLY A 542 21.79 -29.42 -4.02
CA GLY A 542 22.83 -30.29 -3.50
C GLY A 542 23.79 -29.68 -2.47
N ALA A 543 23.57 -28.45 -2.04
CA ALA A 543 24.39 -27.83 -0.99
C ALA A 543 24.24 -28.59 0.33
N LYS A 544 25.38 -28.86 0.99
CA LYS A 544 25.45 -29.49 2.31
C LYS A 544 25.62 -28.42 3.40
N GLY A 545 25.29 -28.74 4.65
CA GLY A 545 25.45 -27.86 5.80
C GLY A 545 24.46 -28.20 6.90
N ASP A 546 24.56 -27.51 8.02
CA ASP A 546 23.60 -27.57 9.12
C ASP A 546 22.47 -26.59 8.82
N TYR A 547 21.25 -27.13 8.67
CA TYR A 547 20.08 -26.32 8.34
C TYR A 547 19.20 -26.08 9.53
N ALA A 548 18.75 -24.82 9.69
CA ALA A 548 17.73 -24.43 10.65
C ALA A 548 16.63 -23.62 9.94
N VAL A 549 15.39 -23.87 10.35
CA VAL A 549 14.23 -23.12 9.86
C VAL A 549 13.54 -22.48 11.05
N ARG A 550 13.30 -21.18 10.99
CA ARG A 550 12.67 -20.40 12.06
C ARG A 550 11.39 -19.76 11.57
N SER A 551 10.33 -19.90 12.34
CA SER A 551 9.06 -19.22 12.09
C SER A 551 9.18 -17.73 12.41
N VAL A 552 8.60 -16.87 11.59
CA VAL A 552 8.48 -15.43 11.81
C VAL A 552 7.01 -15.07 11.96
N ASP A 553 6.67 -14.33 13.01
CA ASP A 553 5.31 -13.89 13.25
C ASP A 553 5.01 -12.49 12.71
N ARG A 554 3.73 -12.06 12.79
CA ARG A 554 3.28 -10.77 12.28
C ARG A 554 3.95 -9.55 12.92
N TRP A 555 4.57 -9.71 14.09
CA TRP A 555 5.30 -8.66 14.79
C TRP A 555 6.81 -8.72 14.54
N ASN A 556 7.24 -9.53 13.56
CA ASN A 556 8.62 -9.78 13.18
C ASN A 556 9.45 -10.44 14.29
N ASN A 557 8.82 -11.11 15.27
CA ASN A 557 9.55 -11.97 16.18
C ASN A 557 9.99 -13.24 15.44
N VAL A 558 11.19 -13.72 15.73
CA VAL A 558 11.79 -14.89 15.09
C VAL A 558 11.84 -16.04 16.11
N GLY A 559 11.38 -17.22 15.70
CA GLY A 559 11.47 -18.46 16.49
C GLY A 559 12.91 -18.88 16.76
N ARG A 560 13.07 -19.83 17.68
CA ARG A 560 14.37 -20.45 17.99
C ARG A 560 14.75 -21.52 16.99
#